data_62e1eb883a941bea1d736dc83ed8f8d6
#
_entry.id   62e1eb883a941bea1d736dc83ed8f8d6
#
_cell.length_a   1.000
_cell.length_b   1.000
_cell.length_c   1.000
_cell.angle_alpha   90.00
_cell.angle_beta   90.00
_cell.angle_gamma   90.00
#
_symmetry.space_group_name_H-M   'P 1'
#
loop_
_entity.id
_entity.type
_entity.pdbx_description
1 polymer ?
#
loop_
_entity_poly.entity_id
_entity_poly.type
_entity_poly.pdbx_seq_one_letter_code
_entity_poly.pdbx_strand_id
1 'polypeptide(L)'
;VGYTLDELRNEITGGVTPASFEPSIDYVVTKIPRFTFEKFPQADARLTTQMKSVGEVMAIGRTFQESLQKALRGLEVGSEGFDEKLEDLDSENSRETLTRELNVPGADRIWYIGDAFRAGMTVEDLHEHTHVDPWYLVQIEDLIREEQALKSAGKADIDQATLFRLKRKGFSDARLAKLLGISEVSLRKLRHDLDIRPVYKRVDTCAAEFASDTAYMYSTYEEECEAEVSDKKKIMVLGGGPNCIGQGIEF
;
A
#
# COMPACT_ATOMS: atom_id res chain seq x y z
N VAL A 1 -1.07 10.47 -34.96
CA VAL A 1 -1.72 11.62 -35.55
C VAL A 1 -2.35 11.19 -36.88
N GLY A 2 -3.66 11.40 -37.01
CA GLY A 2 -4.43 10.99 -38.18
C GLY A 2 -5.09 9.61 -38.10
N TYR A 3 -4.90 8.89 -37.00
CA TYR A 3 -5.59 7.63 -36.68
C TYR A 3 -6.48 7.81 -35.47
N THR A 4 -7.60 7.08 -35.42
CA THR A 4 -8.43 6.93 -34.23
C THR A 4 -7.94 5.73 -33.39
N LEU A 5 -8.35 5.65 -32.12
CA LEU A 5 -8.00 4.52 -31.27
C LEU A 5 -8.65 3.21 -31.74
N ASP A 6 -9.77 3.29 -32.45
CA ASP A 6 -10.44 2.12 -33.05
C ASP A 6 -9.66 1.52 -34.23
N GLU A 7 -8.88 2.33 -34.93
CA GLU A 7 -8.05 1.90 -36.04
C GLU A 7 -6.70 1.32 -35.63
N LEU A 8 -6.26 1.63 -34.40
CA LEU A 8 -5.00 1.14 -33.85
C LEU A 8 -5.21 -0.20 -33.14
N ARG A 9 -4.21 -1.08 -33.22
CA ARG A 9 -4.22 -2.35 -32.51
C ARG A 9 -3.68 -2.17 -31.10
N ASN A 10 -4.27 -2.89 -30.14
CA ASN A 10 -3.81 -2.92 -28.75
C ASN A 10 -2.66 -3.93 -28.64
N GLU A 11 -1.46 -3.45 -28.32
CA GLU A 11 -0.26 -4.30 -28.20
C GLU A 11 -0.34 -5.22 -26.99
N ILE A 12 -1.02 -4.81 -25.87
CA ILE A 12 -1.16 -5.62 -24.66
C ILE A 12 -1.93 -6.91 -24.94
N THR A 13 -2.95 -6.83 -25.80
CA THR A 13 -3.75 -7.99 -26.20
C THR A 13 -3.19 -8.73 -27.42
N GLY A 14 -1.96 -8.43 -27.84
CA GLY A 14 -1.36 -9.00 -29.05
C GLY A 14 -2.08 -8.60 -30.34
N GLY A 15 -2.76 -7.46 -30.35
CA GLY A 15 -3.52 -6.96 -31.49
C GLY A 15 -4.90 -7.59 -31.67
N VAL A 16 -5.40 -8.36 -30.72
CA VAL A 16 -6.73 -8.99 -30.75
C VAL A 16 -7.83 -7.93 -30.63
N THR A 17 -7.61 -6.89 -29.82
CA THR A 17 -8.54 -5.78 -29.63
C THR A 17 -8.01 -4.48 -30.23
N PRO A 18 -8.88 -3.47 -30.51
CA PRO A 18 -8.43 -2.13 -30.82
C PRO A 18 -7.86 -1.42 -29.59
N ALA A 19 -7.11 -0.33 -29.79
CA ALA A 19 -6.56 0.47 -28.69
C ALA A 19 -7.65 1.23 -27.89
N SER A 20 -8.87 1.33 -28.40
CA SER A 20 -10.04 1.85 -27.70
C SER A 20 -10.67 0.85 -26.71
N PHE A 21 -10.20 -0.39 -26.69
CA PHE A 21 -10.71 -1.40 -25.74
C PHE A 21 -10.45 -0.99 -24.30
N GLU A 22 -11.49 -1.03 -23.48
CA GLU A 22 -11.40 -0.83 -22.04
C GLU A 22 -11.17 -2.17 -21.34
N PRO A 23 -9.97 -2.41 -20.77
CA PRO A 23 -9.68 -3.66 -20.11
C PRO A 23 -10.42 -3.80 -18.78
N SER A 24 -10.77 -5.02 -18.39
CA SER A 24 -11.15 -5.34 -17.03
C SER A 24 -9.90 -5.31 -16.15
N ILE A 25 -9.85 -4.40 -15.17
CA ILE A 25 -8.69 -4.26 -14.27
C ILE A 25 -9.01 -4.95 -12.94
N ASP A 26 -8.15 -5.85 -12.53
CA ASP A 26 -8.31 -6.66 -11.31
C ASP A 26 -7.24 -6.38 -10.24
N TYR A 27 -6.52 -5.29 -10.36
CA TYR A 27 -5.54 -4.80 -9.40
C TYR A 27 -5.65 -3.28 -9.20
N VAL A 28 -5.10 -2.81 -8.08
CA VAL A 28 -5.05 -1.39 -7.74
C VAL A 28 -3.60 -0.96 -7.62
N VAL A 29 -3.27 0.18 -8.22
CA VAL A 29 -1.96 0.82 -8.09
C VAL A 29 -2.10 2.06 -7.21
N THR A 30 -1.37 2.09 -6.10
CA THR A 30 -1.26 3.26 -5.24
C THR A 30 0.11 3.91 -5.44
N LYS A 31 0.12 5.20 -5.75
CA LYS A 31 1.33 6.02 -5.84
C LYS A 31 1.35 7.03 -4.71
N ILE A 32 2.47 7.12 -3.99
CA ILE A 32 2.66 8.09 -2.91
C ILE A 32 3.93 8.91 -3.22
N PRO A 33 3.85 10.25 -3.22
CA PRO A 33 5.04 11.07 -3.41
C PRO A 33 6.04 10.88 -2.28
N ARG A 34 7.32 10.82 -2.61
CA ARG A 34 8.42 10.79 -1.65
C ARG A 34 8.97 12.20 -1.44
N PHE A 35 9.00 12.63 -0.20
CA PHE A 35 9.63 13.90 0.22
C PHE A 35 10.91 13.58 0.99
N THR A 36 11.96 14.39 0.82
CA THR A 36 13.26 14.22 1.47
C THR A 36 13.62 15.45 2.30
N PHE A 37 12.65 15.99 3.03
CA PHE A 37 12.87 17.15 3.90
C PHE A 37 13.95 16.88 4.96
N GLU A 38 14.16 15.62 5.35
CA GLU A 38 15.24 15.20 6.23
C GLU A 38 16.65 15.52 5.69
N LYS A 39 16.80 15.61 4.35
CA LYS A 39 18.04 16.01 3.69
C LYS A 39 18.15 17.51 3.47
N PHE A 40 17.05 18.24 3.58
CA PHE A 40 16.95 19.67 3.32
C PHE A 40 16.26 20.38 4.49
N PRO A 41 16.89 20.46 5.67
CA PRO A 41 16.25 20.97 6.89
C PRO A 41 15.86 22.46 6.83
N GLN A 42 16.36 23.21 5.85
CA GLN A 42 15.98 24.61 5.62
C GLN A 42 14.76 24.74 4.69
N ALA A 43 14.30 23.66 4.06
CA ALA A 43 13.14 23.70 3.20
C ALA A 43 11.85 23.74 4.05
N ASP A 44 10.86 24.50 3.59
CA ASP A 44 9.54 24.48 4.17
C ASP A 44 8.85 23.12 3.85
N ALA A 45 8.60 22.34 4.89
CA ALA A 45 8.00 20.99 4.79
C ALA A 45 6.48 21.00 4.56
N ARG A 46 5.84 22.17 4.57
CA ARG A 46 4.40 22.27 4.29
C ARG A 46 4.14 22.16 2.80
N LEU A 47 3.14 21.35 2.44
CA LEU A 47 2.77 21.13 1.05
C LEU A 47 1.87 22.28 0.58
N THR A 48 2.16 22.76 -0.62
CA THR A 48 1.44 23.86 -1.28
C THR A 48 1.22 23.50 -2.75
N THR A 49 0.90 24.48 -3.59
CA THR A 49 0.82 24.29 -5.05
C THR A 49 2.20 24.08 -5.72
N GLN A 50 3.29 24.33 -4.98
CA GLN A 50 4.63 24.08 -5.45
C GLN A 50 4.98 22.60 -5.32
N MET A 51 5.58 22.01 -6.37
CA MET A 51 6.07 20.64 -6.31
C MET A 51 7.30 20.55 -5.39
N LYS A 52 7.20 19.74 -4.34
CA LYS A 52 8.27 19.50 -3.35
C LYS A 52 8.71 18.03 -3.28
N SER A 53 8.02 17.15 -3.97
CA SER A 53 8.40 15.73 -4.05
C SER A 53 9.66 15.55 -4.89
N VAL A 54 10.48 14.57 -4.53
CA VAL A 54 11.70 14.18 -5.27
C VAL A 54 11.47 12.92 -6.11
N GLY A 55 10.27 12.39 -6.10
CA GLY A 55 9.80 11.24 -6.85
C GLY A 55 8.63 10.58 -6.13
N GLU A 56 8.40 9.30 -6.38
CA GLU A 56 7.24 8.57 -5.88
C GLU A 56 7.56 7.11 -5.64
N VAL A 57 6.78 6.46 -4.77
CA VAL A 57 6.70 5.01 -4.70
C VAL A 57 5.42 4.54 -5.38
N MET A 58 5.44 3.36 -5.96
CA MET A 58 4.29 2.71 -6.56
C MET A 58 4.14 1.32 -5.96
N ALA A 59 2.92 0.96 -5.60
CA ALA A 59 2.63 -0.38 -5.10
C ALA A 59 1.36 -0.93 -5.74
N ILE A 60 1.36 -2.23 -5.98
CA ILE A 60 0.27 -2.97 -6.62
C ILE A 60 -0.33 -3.94 -5.62
N GLY A 61 -1.64 -4.01 -5.56
CA GLY A 61 -2.41 -4.96 -4.76
C GLY A 61 -3.74 -5.29 -5.41
N ARG A 62 -4.47 -6.25 -4.86
CA ARG A 62 -5.83 -6.59 -5.29
C ARG A 62 -6.86 -5.58 -4.82
N THR A 63 -6.56 -4.88 -3.73
CA THR A 63 -7.43 -3.87 -3.12
C THR A 63 -6.65 -2.59 -2.86
N PHE A 64 -7.38 -1.48 -2.67
CA PHE A 64 -6.77 -0.21 -2.27
C PHE A 64 -6.03 -0.34 -0.94
N GLN A 65 -6.61 -1.02 0.05
CA GLN A 65 -5.99 -1.21 1.37
C GLN A 65 -4.64 -1.94 1.25
N GLU A 66 -4.58 -3.00 0.47
CA GLU A 66 -3.34 -3.75 0.24
C GLU A 66 -2.28 -2.87 -0.44
N SER A 67 -2.65 -2.20 -1.54
CA SER A 67 -1.71 -1.36 -2.29
C SER A 67 -1.24 -0.16 -1.48
N LEU A 68 -2.13 0.47 -0.68
CA LEU A 68 -1.80 1.58 0.20
C LEU A 68 -0.78 1.19 1.27
N GLN A 69 -1.00 0.09 1.99
CA GLN A 69 -0.07 -0.37 3.02
C GLN A 69 1.29 -0.78 2.44
N LYS A 70 1.32 -1.40 1.26
CA LYS A 70 2.56 -1.67 0.53
C LYS A 70 3.29 -0.37 0.14
N ALA A 71 2.56 0.63 -0.34
CA ALA A 71 3.13 1.92 -0.70
C ALA A 71 3.74 2.64 0.50
N LEU A 72 3.07 2.62 1.66
CA LEU A 72 3.60 3.21 2.90
C LEU A 72 4.95 2.57 3.30
N ARG A 73 5.06 1.24 3.21
CA ARG A 73 6.35 0.55 3.46
C ARG A 73 7.39 0.88 2.40
N GLY A 74 6.95 1.00 1.13
CA GLY A 74 7.82 1.32 0.00
C GLY A 74 8.44 2.72 0.06
N LEU A 75 7.91 3.63 0.90
CA LEU A 75 8.50 4.96 1.13
C LEU A 75 9.86 4.91 1.81
N GLU A 76 10.22 3.81 2.47
CA GLU A 76 11.52 3.62 3.16
C GLU A 76 11.81 4.72 4.20
N VAL A 77 10.77 5.13 4.92
CA VAL A 77 10.85 6.10 6.02
C VAL A 77 10.80 5.45 7.41
N GLY A 78 11.05 4.14 7.47
CA GLY A 78 11.00 3.36 8.71
C GLY A 78 9.59 2.99 9.15
N SER A 79 8.59 3.11 8.29
CA SER A 79 7.20 2.77 8.58
C SER A 79 6.84 1.39 8.00
N GLU A 80 6.13 0.58 8.79
CA GLU A 80 5.65 -0.76 8.42
C GLU A 80 4.16 -0.76 8.02
N GLY A 81 3.57 0.40 7.86
CA GLY A 81 2.17 0.64 7.54
C GLY A 81 1.68 1.94 8.19
N PHE A 82 0.53 1.89 8.85
CA PHE A 82 0.00 3.00 9.65
C PHE A 82 0.62 3.05 11.04
N ASP A 83 1.95 3.21 11.13
CA ASP A 83 2.62 3.38 12.41
C ASP A 83 2.19 4.68 13.09
N GLU A 84 2.10 4.63 14.41
CA GLU A 84 1.71 5.74 15.25
C GLU A 84 2.76 6.87 15.18
N LYS A 85 2.33 8.12 15.02
CA LYS A 85 3.16 9.33 15.12
C LYS A 85 3.10 9.95 16.51
N LEU A 86 1.99 9.72 17.23
CA LEU A 86 1.74 10.25 18.57
C LEU A 86 1.68 9.10 19.58
N GLU A 87 2.40 9.26 20.70
CA GLU A 87 2.46 8.23 21.74
C GLU A 87 1.24 8.29 22.68
N ASP A 88 0.80 9.49 23.04
CA ASP A 88 -0.33 9.74 23.93
C ASP A 88 -1.41 10.56 23.24
N LEU A 89 -2.41 9.86 22.70
CA LEU A 89 -3.50 10.48 21.94
C LEU A 89 -4.49 11.28 22.81
N ASP A 90 -4.51 11.05 24.11
CA ASP A 90 -5.42 11.71 25.03
C ASP A 90 -4.90 13.07 25.53
N SER A 91 -3.59 13.33 25.36
CA SER A 91 -3.00 14.59 25.79
C SER A 91 -3.50 15.78 24.98
N GLU A 92 -3.59 16.94 25.60
CA GLU A 92 -3.98 18.20 24.94
C GLU A 92 -3.01 18.55 23.79
N ASN A 93 -1.71 18.37 24.00
CA ASN A 93 -0.68 18.62 23.00
C ASN A 93 -0.86 17.73 21.75
N SER A 94 -1.27 16.47 21.93
CA SER A 94 -1.55 15.56 20.79
C SER A 94 -2.78 15.99 20.01
N ARG A 95 -3.83 16.47 20.69
CA ARG A 95 -5.05 16.98 20.04
C ARG A 95 -4.76 18.25 19.22
N GLU A 96 -3.98 19.17 19.77
CA GLU A 96 -3.54 20.37 19.03
C GLU A 96 -2.68 19.99 17.82
N THR A 97 -1.77 19.04 17.99
CA THR A 97 -0.92 18.53 16.91
C THR A 97 -1.75 17.88 15.81
N LEU A 98 -2.70 17.00 16.15
CA LEU A 98 -3.61 16.38 15.19
C LEU A 98 -4.37 17.44 14.40
N THR A 99 -5.00 18.40 15.10
CA THR A 99 -5.76 19.47 14.43
C THR A 99 -4.87 20.23 13.43
N ARG A 100 -3.66 20.59 13.83
CA ARG A 100 -2.72 21.29 12.94
C ARG A 100 -2.31 20.45 11.74
N GLU A 101 -1.90 19.20 11.95
CA GLU A 101 -1.36 18.33 10.89
C GLU A 101 -2.46 17.83 9.93
N LEU A 102 -3.71 17.78 10.38
CA LEU A 102 -4.85 17.47 9.52
C LEU A 102 -5.26 18.67 8.65
N ASN A 103 -5.27 19.88 9.20
CA ASN A 103 -5.67 21.08 8.46
C ASN A 103 -4.60 21.57 7.49
N VAL A 104 -3.31 21.43 7.83
CA VAL A 104 -2.21 21.95 7.02
C VAL A 104 -1.41 20.78 6.46
N PRO A 105 -1.50 20.49 5.15
CA PRO A 105 -0.91 19.30 4.57
C PRO A 105 0.61 19.27 4.73
N GLY A 106 1.11 18.15 5.24
CA GLY A 106 2.51 17.80 5.36
C GLY A 106 2.79 16.42 4.82
N ALA A 107 4.06 16.04 4.69
CA ALA A 107 4.48 14.74 4.19
C ALA A 107 3.94 13.57 5.03
N ASP A 108 3.77 13.78 6.32
CA ASP A 108 3.33 12.76 7.29
C ASP A 108 1.82 12.73 7.54
N ARG A 109 1.03 13.57 6.86
CA ARG A 109 -0.41 13.72 7.09
C ARG A 109 -1.17 12.39 7.04
N ILE A 110 -0.75 11.45 6.18
CA ILE A 110 -1.40 10.15 6.04
C ILE A 110 -1.36 9.35 7.35
N TRP A 111 -0.27 9.41 8.11
CA TRP A 111 -0.15 8.73 9.41
C TRP A 111 -0.95 9.44 10.51
N TYR A 112 -1.02 10.79 10.48
CA TYR A 112 -1.88 11.56 11.40
C TYR A 112 -3.38 11.27 11.18
N ILE A 113 -3.79 10.93 9.96
CA ILE A 113 -5.16 10.42 9.70
C ILE A 113 -5.37 9.09 10.45
N GLY A 114 -4.38 8.20 10.45
CA GLY A 114 -4.45 6.96 11.24
C GLY A 114 -4.54 7.23 12.75
N ASP A 115 -3.74 8.16 13.27
CA ASP A 115 -3.78 8.54 14.69
C ASP A 115 -5.11 9.22 15.07
N ALA A 116 -5.68 10.01 14.18
CA ALA A 116 -6.98 10.63 14.39
C ALA A 116 -8.10 9.59 14.55
N PHE A 117 -8.12 8.54 13.73
CA PHE A 117 -9.04 7.42 13.91
C PHE A 117 -8.81 6.68 15.23
N ARG A 118 -7.55 6.49 15.64
CA ARG A 118 -7.23 5.90 16.95
C ARG A 118 -7.70 6.77 18.11
N ALA A 119 -7.69 8.09 17.95
CA ALA A 119 -8.22 9.08 18.91
C ALA A 119 -9.76 9.17 18.90
N GLY A 120 -10.45 8.41 18.03
CA GLY A 120 -11.91 8.36 17.97
C GLY A 120 -12.58 9.42 17.08
N MET A 121 -11.82 10.13 16.23
CA MET A 121 -12.42 11.02 15.23
C MET A 121 -13.18 10.20 14.17
N THR A 122 -14.27 10.78 13.68
CA THR A 122 -15.11 10.15 12.63
C THR A 122 -14.61 10.45 11.22
N VAL A 123 -15.17 9.75 10.23
CA VAL A 123 -14.89 10.03 8.81
C VAL A 123 -15.32 11.46 8.45
N GLU A 124 -16.44 11.91 9.00
CA GLU A 124 -16.98 13.26 8.79
C GLU A 124 -16.04 14.32 9.35
N ASP A 125 -15.55 14.15 10.59
CA ASP A 125 -14.56 15.04 11.19
C ASP A 125 -13.30 15.15 10.34
N LEU A 126 -12.77 13.99 9.91
CA LEU A 126 -11.57 13.94 9.08
C LEU A 126 -11.78 14.54 7.69
N HIS A 127 -12.96 14.35 7.10
CA HIS A 127 -13.28 14.98 5.83
C HIS A 127 -13.33 16.51 5.97
N GLU A 128 -13.93 17.03 7.03
CA GLU A 128 -13.98 18.47 7.30
C GLU A 128 -12.60 19.09 7.44
N HIS A 129 -11.70 18.43 8.17
CA HIS A 129 -10.32 18.91 8.39
C HIS A 129 -9.42 18.76 7.17
N THR A 130 -9.55 17.64 6.43
CA THR A 130 -8.56 17.26 5.42
C THR A 130 -9.00 17.48 3.99
N HIS A 131 -10.31 17.53 3.75
CA HIS A 131 -10.95 17.48 2.42
C HIS A 131 -10.59 16.22 1.63
N VAL A 132 -10.09 15.17 2.27
CA VAL A 132 -9.90 13.85 1.65
C VAL A 132 -11.27 13.24 1.42
N ASP A 133 -11.48 12.65 0.24
CA ASP A 133 -12.72 11.99 -0.11
C ASP A 133 -13.06 10.91 0.94
N PRO A 134 -14.30 10.87 1.45
CA PRO A 134 -14.75 9.93 2.48
C PRO A 134 -14.49 8.47 2.13
N TRP A 135 -14.52 8.10 0.84
CA TRP A 135 -14.24 6.73 0.43
C TRP A 135 -12.85 6.27 0.88
N TYR A 136 -11.81 7.12 0.73
CA TYR A 136 -10.45 6.79 1.19
C TYR A 136 -10.37 6.75 2.71
N LEU A 137 -11.06 7.66 3.38
CA LEU A 137 -11.08 7.70 4.85
C LEU A 137 -11.70 6.45 5.45
N VAL A 138 -12.81 5.95 4.88
CA VAL A 138 -13.43 4.68 5.29
C VAL A 138 -12.47 3.49 5.13
N GLN A 139 -11.66 3.46 4.06
CA GLN A 139 -10.67 2.39 3.88
C GLN A 139 -9.57 2.43 4.94
N ILE A 140 -9.14 3.63 5.33
CA ILE A 140 -8.13 3.80 6.39
C ILE A 140 -8.74 3.48 7.77
N GLU A 141 -9.96 3.96 8.04
CA GLU A 141 -10.69 3.63 9.27
C GLU A 141 -10.78 2.12 9.49
N ASP A 142 -11.15 1.37 8.45
CA ASP A 142 -11.26 -0.07 8.51
C ASP A 142 -9.91 -0.75 8.83
N LEU A 143 -8.79 -0.26 8.28
CA LEU A 143 -7.46 -0.74 8.63
C LEU A 143 -7.12 -0.47 10.11
N ILE A 144 -7.40 0.72 10.61
CA ILE A 144 -7.15 1.09 12.01
C ILE A 144 -8.03 0.27 12.96
N ARG A 145 -9.29 0.02 12.59
CA ARG A 145 -10.21 -0.83 13.36
C ARG A 145 -9.71 -2.28 13.45
N GLU A 146 -9.14 -2.83 12.37
CA GLU A 146 -8.50 -4.16 12.39
C GLU A 146 -7.29 -4.20 13.36
N GLU A 147 -6.47 -3.15 13.38
CA GLU A 147 -5.36 -3.04 14.32
C GLU A 147 -5.82 -3.03 15.78
N GLN A 148 -6.86 -2.24 16.08
CA GLN A 148 -7.44 -2.16 17.43
C GLN A 148 -8.05 -3.50 17.86
N ALA A 149 -8.78 -4.16 16.97
CA ALA A 149 -9.35 -5.49 17.21
C ALA A 149 -8.24 -6.52 17.49
N LEU A 150 -7.16 -6.50 16.70
CA LEU A 150 -6.02 -7.40 16.89
C LEU A 150 -5.30 -7.18 18.23
N LYS A 151 -5.07 -5.91 18.60
CA LYS A 151 -4.48 -5.56 19.90
C LYS A 151 -5.33 -6.06 21.07
N SER A 152 -6.66 -5.98 20.94
CA SER A 152 -7.60 -6.39 21.98
C SER A 152 -7.73 -7.91 22.11
N ALA A 153 -7.72 -8.64 20.99
CA ALA A 153 -7.82 -10.11 20.96
C ALA A 153 -6.52 -10.79 21.44
N GLY A 154 -5.38 -10.22 21.09
CA GLY A 154 -4.08 -10.80 21.42
C GLY A 154 -3.71 -12.02 20.54
N LYS A 155 -2.54 -12.63 20.85
CA LYS A 155 -1.96 -13.70 20.03
C LYS A 155 -2.78 -15.00 20.03
N ALA A 156 -3.45 -15.31 21.13
CA ALA A 156 -4.12 -16.61 21.32
C ALA A 156 -5.32 -16.82 20.38
N ASP A 157 -5.91 -15.74 19.89
CA ASP A 157 -7.15 -15.76 19.14
C ASP A 157 -6.94 -15.62 17.62
N ILE A 158 -5.69 -15.72 17.14
CA ILE A 158 -5.40 -15.62 15.71
C ILE A 158 -5.52 -17.00 15.06
N ASP A 159 -6.62 -17.20 14.36
CA ASP A 159 -6.81 -18.34 13.49
C ASP A 159 -6.34 -18.06 12.04
N GLN A 160 -6.39 -19.10 11.21
CA GLN A 160 -6.00 -19.01 9.80
C GLN A 160 -6.81 -17.97 9.04
N ALA A 161 -8.13 -17.92 9.26
CA ALA A 161 -9.04 -17.01 8.54
C ALA A 161 -8.73 -15.54 8.89
N THR A 162 -8.52 -15.24 10.16
CA THR A 162 -8.15 -13.90 10.64
C THR A 162 -6.81 -13.46 10.08
N LEU A 163 -5.78 -14.31 10.17
CA LEU A 163 -4.45 -13.96 9.67
C LEU A 163 -4.45 -13.80 8.14
N PHE A 164 -5.15 -14.67 7.41
CA PHE A 164 -5.28 -14.56 5.95
C PHE A 164 -5.99 -13.26 5.55
N ARG A 165 -7.09 -12.90 6.22
CA ARG A 165 -7.82 -11.65 6.00
C ARG A 165 -6.93 -10.42 6.23
N LEU A 166 -6.15 -10.40 7.31
CA LEU A 166 -5.21 -9.31 7.59
C LEU A 166 -4.11 -9.23 6.52
N LYS A 167 -3.60 -10.36 6.05
CA LYS A 167 -2.61 -10.39 4.96
C LYS A 167 -3.20 -9.86 3.66
N ARG A 168 -4.44 -10.19 3.33
CA ARG A 168 -5.16 -9.65 2.15
C ARG A 168 -5.36 -8.13 2.24
N LYS A 169 -5.53 -7.58 3.44
CA LYS A 169 -5.60 -6.12 3.67
C LYS A 169 -4.22 -5.44 3.64
N GLY A 170 -3.13 -6.19 3.39
CA GLY A 170 -1.80 -5.64 3.17
C GLY A 170 -0.93 -5.49 4.42
N PHE A 171 -1.34 -5.99 5.58
CA PHE A 171 -0.51 -5.95 6.79
C PHE A 171 0.79 -6.72 6.62
N SER A 172 1.94 -6.08 6.94
CA SER A 172 3.24 -6.74 6.98
C SER A 172 3.36 -7.69 8.18
N ASP A 173 4.25 -8.67 8.09
CA ASP A 173 4.56 -9.52 9.24
C ASP A 173 5.15 -8.68 10.39
N ALA A 174 5.96 -7.67 10.05
CA ALA A 174 6.54 -6.74 11.03
C ALA A 174 5.46 -5.91 11.76
N ARG A 175 4.49 -5.33 11.01
CA ARG A 175 3.40 -4.56 11.64
C ARG A 175 2.54 -5.43 12.54
N LEU A 176 2.13 -6.61 12.08
CA LEU A 176 1.34 -7.54 12.89
C LEU A 176 2.09 -8.00 14.14
N ALA A 177 3.39 -8.29 14.01
CA ALA A 177 4.23 -8.67 15.13
C ALA A 177 4.31 -7.55 16.18
N LYS A 178 4.50 -6.29 15.75
CA LYS A 178 4.50 -5.10 16.63
C LYS A 178 3.17 -4.96 17.37
N LEU A 179 2.03 -5.10 16.69
CA LEU A 179 0.69 -5.01 17.28
C LEU A 179 0.45 -6.10 18.35
N LEU A 180 1.02 -7.28 18.16
CA LEU A 180 0.88 -8.44 19.05
C LEU A 180 1.95 -8.54 20.13
N GLY A 181 2.94 -7.66 20.12
CA GLY A 181 4.07 -7.72 21.06
C GLY A 181 4.95 -8.96 20.91
N ILE A 182 5.09 -9.51 19.70
CA ILE A 182 5.92 -10.68 19.39
C ILE A 182 7.00 -10.33 18.35
N SER A 183 7.97 -11.22 18.15
CA SER A 183 8.96 -11.04 17.10
C SER A 183 8.36 -11.31 15.70
N GLU A 184 8.85 -10.62 14.68
CA GLU A 184 8.46 -10.86 13.27
C GLU A 184 8.74 -12.32 12.86
N VAL A 185 9.85 -12.90 13.34
CA VAL A 185 10.18 -14.31 13.08
C VAL A 185 9.11 -15.24 13.62
N SER A 186 8.60 -14.95 14.83
CA SER A 186 7.51 -15.73 15.45
C SER A 186 6.21 -15.63 14.66
N LEU A 187 5.87 -14.44 14.18
CA LEU A 187 4.68 -14.26 13.36
C LEU A 187 4.82 -14.94 11.99
N ARG A 188 5.98 -14.82 11.36
CA ARG A 188 6.26 -15.50 10.09
C ARG A 188 6.15 -17.01 10.23
N LYS A 189 6.67 -17.56 11.35
CA LYS A 189 6.52 -18.98 11.64
C LYS A 189 5.05 -19.37 11.79
N LEU A 190 4.27 -18.64 12.58
CA LEU A 190 2.83 -18.87 12.74
C LEU A 190 2.10 -18.87 11.39
N ARG A 191 2.38 -17.87 10.53
CA ARG A 191 1.81 -17.76 9.20
C ARG A 191 2.15 -18.97 8.32
N HIS A 192 3.39 -19.47 8.41
CA HIS A 192 3.83 -20.66 7.68
C HIS A 192 3.19 -21.94 8.23
N ASP A 193 3.06 -22.06 9.55
CA ASP A 193 2.42 -23.20 10.21
C ASP A 193 0.91 -23.28 9.86
N LEU A 194 0.28 -22.14 9.59
CA LEU A 194 -1.10 -22.01 9.11
C LEU A 194 -1.23 -22.11 7.57
N ASP A 195 -0.14 -22.45 6.88
CA ASP A 195 -0.06 -22.55 5.40
C ASP A 195 -0.50 -21.29 4.65
N ILE A 196 -0.31 -20.11 5.23
CA ILE A 196 -0.59 -18.84 4.59
C ILE A 196 0.65 -18.37 3.83
N ARG A 197 0.61 -18.42 2.52
CA ARG A 197 1.69 -18.03 1.60
C ARG A 197 1.20 -16.95 0.63
N PRO A 198 2.07 -16.04 0.20
CA PRO A 198 1.73 -15.17 -0.91
C PRO A 198 1.68 -15.97 -2.21
N VAL A 199 0.86 -15.50 -3.12
CA VAL A 199 0.82 -15.91 -4.52
C VAL A 199 1.31 -14.76 -5.40
N TYR A 200 1.52 -15.02 -6.68
CA TYR A 200 1.97 -14.03 -7.64
C TYR A 200 0.95 -13.90 -8.75
N LYS A 201 0.55 -12.66 -9.02
CA LYS A 201 -0.36 -12.30 -10.10
C LYS A 201 0.41 -11.57 -11.19
N ARG A 202 0.04 -11.82 -12.43
CA ARG A 202 0.63 -11.16 -13.59
C ARG A 202 -0.06 -9.81 -13.85
N VAL A 203 0.72 -8.79 -14.17
CA VAL A 203 0.21 -7.47 -14.54
C VAL A 203 -0.34 -7.53 -15.97
N ASP A 204 -1.38 -6.75 -16.26
CA ASP A 204 -1.96 -6.53 -17.59
C ASP A 204 -2.63 -7.75 -18.25
N THR A 205 -3.11 -8.71 -17.48
CA THR A 205 -3.89 -9.83 -18.00
C THR A 205 -5.34 -9.47 -18.37
N CYS A 206 -5.77 -8.24 -18.12
CA CYS A 206 -7.18 -7.84 -18.28
C CYS A 206 -8.13 -8.79 -17.51
N ALA A 207 -7.83 -9.06 -16.24
CA ALA A 207 -8.55 -10.04 -15.40
C ALA A 207 -8.61 -11.45 -16.04
N ALA A 208 -7.52 -11.87 -16.67
CA ALA A 208 -7.38 -13.14 -17.39
C ALA A 208 -8.28 -13.25 -18.65
N GLU A 209 -8.79 -12.14 -19.17
CA GLU A 209 -9.50 -12.15 -20.45
C GLU A 209 -8.58 -12.49 -21.63
N PHE A 210 -7.30 -12.12 -21.53
CA PHE A 210 -6.29 -12.35 -22.56
C PHE A 210 -5.02 -12.92 -21.98
N ALA A 211 -4.31 -13.73 -22.77
CA ALA A 211 -2.95 -14.11 -22.44
C ALA A 211 -2.03 -12.89 -22.54
N SER A 212 -1.25 -12.64 -21.50
CA SER A 212 -0.30 -11.54 -21.45
C SER A 212 1.12 -12.07 -21.43
N ASP A 213 1.98 -11.55 -22.30
CA ASP A 213 3.42 -11.87 -22.37
C ASP A 213 4.25 -10.98 -21.42
N THR A 214 3.60 -10.12 -20.62
CA THR A 214 4.30 -9.26 -19.67
C THR A 214 5.07 -10.11 -18.65
N ALA A 215 6.32 -9.70 -18.38
CA ALA A 215 7.16 -10.31 -17.37
C ALA A 215 6.92 -9.75 -15.96
N TYR A 216 6.04 -8.75 -15.82
CA TYR A 216 5.78 -8.08 -14.55
C TYR A 216 4.77 -8.84 -13.72
N MET A 217 5.13 -9.06 -12.45
CA MET A 217 4.29 -9.72 -11.47
C MET A 217 4.31 -8.95 -10.15
N TYR A 218 3.22 -9.08 -9.39
CA TYR A 218 3.15 -8.60 -8.01
C TYR A 218 2.74 -9.73 -7.07
N SER A 219 3.20 -9.67 -5.83
CA SER A 219 2.80 -10.64 -4.80
C SER A 219 1.53 -10.16 -4.10
N THR A 220 0.64 -11.09 -3.77
CA THR A 220 -0.58 -10.83 -3.01
C THR A 220 -0.97 -12.08 -2.21
N TYR A 221 -2.00 -11.98 -1.38
CA TYR A 221 -2.58 -13.12 -0.67
C TYR A 221 -3.93 -13.45 -1.30
N GLU A 222 -3.91 -14.38 -2.21
CA GLU A 222 -5.04 -14.88 -2.99
C GLU A 222 -5.00 -16.40 -3.08
N GLU A 223 -6.02 -17.00 -3.69
CA GLU A 223 -6.15 -18.45 -3.81
C GLU A 223 -5.32 -18.99 -5.00
N GLU A 224 -5.24 -18.22 -6.09
CA GLU A 224 -4.62 -18.65 -7.33
C GLU A 224 -3.30 -17.94 -7.58
N CYS A 225 -2.28 -18.72 -7.98
CA CYS A 225 -0.97 -18.22 -8.39
C CYS A 225 -0.80 -18.32 -9.91
N GLU A 226 -0.48 -17.20 -10.55
CA GLU A 226 -0.22 -17.12 -11.99
C GLU A 226 1.27 -17.27 -12.36
N ALA A 227 2.13 -17.56 -11.36
CA ALA A 227 3.54 -17.82 -11.62
C ALA A 227 3.70 -19.23 -12.17
N GLU A 228 4.16 -19.34 -13.41
CA GLU A 228 4.52 -20.60 -14.03
C GLU A 228 5.91 -21.05 -13.53
N VAL A 229 5.93 -22.07 -12.68
CA VAL A 229 7.17 -22.65 -12.17
C VAL A 229 7.79 -23.55 -13.24
N SER A 230 9.07 -23.36 -13.52
CA SER A 230 9.82 -24.19 -14.46
C SER A 230 11.00 -24.86 -13.77
N ASP A 231 11.51 -25.98 -14.35
CA ASP A 231 12.69 -26.69 -13.86
C ASP A 231 14.02 -26.07 -14.34
N LYS A 232 13.95 -24.93 -15.04
CA LYS A 232 15.15 -24.21 -15.50
C LYS A 232 15.96 -23.71 -14.30
N LYS A 233 17.28 -23.69 -14.43
CA LYS A 233 18.18 -23.06 -13.46
C LYS A 233 17.82 -21.58 -13.37
N LYS A 234 17.57 -21.11 -12.15
CA LYS A 234 17.14 -19.73 -11.89
C LYS A 234 18.20 -18.95 -11.13
N ILE A 235 18.32 -17.68 -11.47
CA ILE A 235 19.14 -16.71 -10.75
C ILE A 235 18.21 -15.60 -10.30
N MET A 236 18.20 -15.32 -8.99
CA MET A 236 17.48 -14.18 -8.43
C MET A 236 18.42 -12.99 -8.32
N VAL A 237 18.05 -11.87 -8.92
CA VAL A 237 18.77 -10.60 -8.79
C VAL A 237 17.94 -9.70 -7.89
N LEU A 238 18.50 -9.30 -6.75
CA LEU A 238 17.89 -8.34 -5.84
C LEU A 238 18.38 -6.95 -6.24
N GLY A 239 17.47 -6.13 -6.70
CA GLY A 239 17.71 -4.73 -7.05
C GLY A 239 17.06 -3.77 -6.07
N GLY A 240 17.30 -2.46 -6.26
CA GLY A 240 16.67 -1.40 -5.46
C GLY A 240 15.18 -1.20 -5.73
N GLY A 241 14.67 -1.87 -6.77
CA GLY A 241 13.29 -1.78 -7.22
C GLY A 241 13.04 -0.57 -8.13
N PRO A 242 12.25 -0.74 -9.20
CA PRO A 242 11.95 0.32 -10.16
C PRO A 242 11.03 1.41 -9.62
N ASN A 243 10.46 1.19 -8.43
CA ASN A 243 9.49 2.08 -7.80
C ASN A 243 10.10 2.96 -6.72
N CYS A 244 11.41 2.86 -6.50
CA CYS A 244 12.16 3.71 -5.59
C CYS A 244 12.85 4.83 -6.36
N ILE A 245 12.87 6.01 -5.77
CA ILE A 245 13.48 7.20 -6.37
C ILE A 245 14.99 7.05 -6.45
N GLY A 246 15.56 7.36 -7.62
CA GLY A 246 16.99 7.26 -7.88
C GLY A 246 17.52 5.82 -7.88
N GLN A 247 16.66 4.83 -7.99
CA GLN A 247 16.98 3.41 -8.00
C GLN A 247 16.15 2.66 -9.05
N GLY A 248 15.70 3.32 -10.05
CA GLY A 248 14.83 2.74 -11.06
C GLY A 248 15.56 2.36 -12.34
N ILE A 249 14.81 2.45 -13.41
CA ILE A 249 15.24 2.13 -14.76
C ILE A 249 16.41 2.99 -15.27
N GLU A 250 16.72 4.09 -14.56
CA GLU A 250 17.81 4.99 -14.89
C GLU A 250 19.21 4.39 -14.61
N PHE A 251 19.29 3.30 -13.84
CA PHE A 251 20.55 2.68 -13.42
C PHE A 251 20.67 1.23 -13.86
#